data_6811831210e1e44e3547d5555860638b
#
_entry.id   6811831210e1e44e3547d5555860638b
#
_cell.length_a   1.000
_cell.length_b   1.000
_cell.length_c   1.000
_cell.angle_alpha   90.00
_cell.angle_beta   90.00
_cell.angle_gamma   90.00
#
_symmetry.space_group_name_H-M   'P 1'
#
loop_
_entity.id
_entity.type
_entity.pdbx_description
1 polymer ?
#
loop_
_entity_poly.entity_id
_entity_poly.type
_entity_poly.pdbx_seq_one_letter_code
_entity_poly.pdbx_strand_id
1 'polypeptide(L)'
;SVTSRQSYPGSLMGAMALLRQMHYDADWYSKGNVRTKDRSLEALIANRGLVSFFEANDKGNNLRADKIGDLFNLDYVIVGGGDEYEAIESIKATNASYIIPINFPVAYDVSDPYLTSNISLEDMRAWNQAPMNPKVLSDNDISFSLTTYKLKKPAEFTKNLKKAFEYGFDKTKALESLTIVPAELLGKSDKIGSLKEGRYANFLITSGVLFEDETVPGSY
;
A
#
# COMPACT_ATOMS: atom_id res chain seq x y z
N SER A 1 5.75 -19.30 5.69
CA SER A 1 6.54 -20.25 4.91
C SER A 1 7.97 -20.17 5.38
N VAL A 2 8.52 -21.27 5.85
CA VAL A 2 9.94 -21.38 6.21
C VAL A 2 10.71 -21.46 4.90
N THR A 3 11.19 -20.32 4.42
CA THR A 3 12.15 -20.30 3.32
C THR A 3 13.44 -20.91 3.87
N SER A 4 13.87 -22.04 3.30
CA SER A 4 15.14 -22.63 3.68
C SER A 4 16.25 -21.60 3.45
N ARG A 5 17.17 -21.46 4.40
CA ARG A 5 18.33 -20.55 4.30
C ARG A 5 19.27 -20.82 3.09
N GLN A 6 18.97 -21.84 2.32
CA GLN A 6 19.73 -22.26 1.14
C GLN A 6 19.08 -21.89 -0.20
N SER A 7 17.86 -21.28 -0.19
CA SER A 7 17.22 -20.85 -1.43
C SER A 7 17.63 -19.44 -1.83
N TYR A 8 17.99 -19.25 -3.08
CA TYR A 8 18.16 -17.92 -3.67
C TYR A 8 16.78 -17.34 -4.04
N PRO A 9 16.51 -16.04 -3.77
CA PRO A 9 17.42 -15.05 -3.15
C PRO A 9 17.42 -15.12 -1.61
N GLY A 10 18.60 -15.10 -0.99
CA GLY A 10 18.79 -15.10 0.47
C GLY A 10 18.90 -13.71 1.10
N SER A 11 18.81 -12.65 0.31
CA SER A 11 18.92 -11.25 0.76
C SER A 11 18.06 -10.32 -0.08
N LEU A 12 17.77 -9.12 0.44
CA LEU A 12 17.05 -8.07 -0.30
C LEU A 12 17.78 -7.72 -1.61
N MET A 13 19.12 -7.59 -1.56
CA MET A 13 19.92 -7.32 -2.76
C MET A 13 19.77 -8.43 -3.80
N GLY A 14 19.78 -9.69 -3.38
CA GLY A 14 19.56 -10.84 -4.24
C GLY A 14 18.15 -10.85 -4.85
N ALA A 15 17.13 -10.48 -4.06
CA ALA A 15 15.76 -10.38 -4.55
C ALA A 15 15.61 -9.29 -5.62
N MET A 16 16.19 -8.11 -5.40
CA MET A 16 16.19 -7.03 -6.38
C MET A 16 16.96 -7.41 -7.65
N ALA A 17 18.10 -8.10 -7.50
CA ALA A 17 18.88 -8.58 -8.65
C ALA A 17 18.08 -9.60 -9.48
N LEU A 18 17.38 -10.53 -8.83
CA LEU A 18 16.53 -11.51 -9.49
C LEU A 18 15.36 -10.85 -10.26
N LEU A 19 14.68 -9.89 -9.64
CA LEU A 19 13.60 -9.15 -10.31
C LEU A 19 14.11 -8.44 -11.57
N ARG A 20 15.24 -7.74 -11.46
CA ARG A 20 15.86 -7.08 -12.60
C ARG A 20 16.26 -8.07 -13.69
N GLN A 21 16.86 -9.20 -13.31
CA GLN A 21 17.24 -10.25 -14.24
C GLN A 21 16.03 -10.79 -14.99
N MET A 22 14.92 -11.09 -14.30
CA MET A 22 13.68 -11.57 -14.94
C MET A 22 13.15 -10.60 -16.00
N HIS A 23 13.16 -9.30 -15.73
CA HIS A 23 12.72 -8.29 -16.69
C HIS A 23 13.69 -8.14 -17.87
N TYR A 24 15.00 -8.17 -17.64
CA TYR A 24 15.99 -8.18 -18.73
C TYR A 24 15.88 -9.42 -19.60
N ASP A 25 15.70 -10.58 -19.00
CA ASP A 25 15.51 -11.83 -19.74
C ASP A 25 14.23 -11.80 -20.58
N ALA A 26 13.15 -11.22 -20.04
CA ALA A 26 11.90 -11.04 -20.79
C ALA A 26 12.08 -10.06 -21.97
N ASP A 27 12.81 -8.96 -21.79
CA ASP A 27 13.10 -8.02 -22.86
C ASP A 27 13.97 -8.64 -23.96
N TRP A 28 14.97 -9.43 -23.55
CA TRP A 28 15.82 -10.15 -24.49
C TRP A 28 15.04 -11.22 -25.26
N TYR A 29 14.17 -11.96 -24.55
CA TYR A 29 13.30 -12.99 -25.14
C TYR A 29 12.33 -12.39 -26.16
N SER A 30 11.70 -11.26 -25.85
CA SER A 30 10.74 -10.57 -26.71
C SER A 30 11.32 -10.13 -28.05
N LYS A 31 12.64 -9.96 -28.13
CA LYS A 31 13.37 -9.60 -29.37
C LYS A 31 13.61 -10.79 -30.31
N GLY A 32 13.08 -11.96 -29.98
CA GLY A 32 13.19 -13.14 -30.84
C GLY A 32 14.57 -13.83 -30.83
N ASN A 33 15.41 -13.55 -29.81
CA ASN A 33 16.77 -14.08 -29.73
C ASN A 33 16.85 -15.54 -29.28
N VAL A 34 15.71 -16.20 -29.02
CA VAL A 34 15.67 -17.54 -28.40
C VAL A 34 15.01 -18.55 -29.32
N ARG A 35 15.62 -19.72 -29.42
CA ARG A 35 15.06 -20.84 -30.17
C ARG A 35 14.12 -21.73 -29.36
N THR A 36 14.22 -21.66 -28.02
CA THR A 36 13.44 -22.50 -27.10
C THR A 36 12.34 -21.68 -26.46
N LYS A 37 11.12 -22.21 -26.41
CA LYS A 37 9.97 -21.57 -25.80
C LYS A 37 10.08 -21.57 -24.28
N ASP A 38 10.04 -20.38 -23.66
CA ASP A 38 9.98 -20.20 -22.22
C ASP A 38 8.60 -19.64 -21.81
N ARG A 39 7.79 -20.50 -21.19
CA ARG A 39 6.42 -20.16 -20.77
C ARG A 39 6.37 -19.09 -19.67
N SER A 40 7.39 -19.04 -18.81
CA SER A 40 7.45 -18.07 -17.72
C SER A 40 7.69 -16.67 -18.25
N LEU A 41 8.64 -16.53 -19.18
CA LEU A 41 8.92 -15.25 -19.84
C LEU A 41 7.75 -14.79 -20.71
N GLU A 42 7.11 -15.71 -21.44
CA GLU A 42 5.89 -15.38 -22.20
C GLU A 42 4.77 -14.85 -21.29
N ALA A 43 4.54 -15.50 -20.14
CA ALA A 43 3.54 -15.05 -19.17
C ALA A 43 3.90 -13.68 -18.58
N LEU A 44 5.17 -13.45 -18.25
CA LEU A 44 5.63 -12.15 -17.76
C LEU A 44 5.39 -11.03 -18.78
N ILE A 45 5.72 -11.30 -20.06
CA ILE A 45 5.51 -10.34 -21.15
C ILE A 45 4.01 -10.09 -21.39
N ALA A 46 3.19 -11.12 -21.41
CA ALA A 46 1.76 -11.02 -21.64
C ALA A 46 1.04 -10.23 -20.54
N ASN A 47 1.54 -10.26 -19.31
CA ASN A 47 0.95 -9.60 -18.16
C ASN A 47 1.46 -8.15 -17.93
N ARG A 48 2.39 -7.65 -18.73
CA ARG A 48 2.94 -6.27 -18.59
C ARG A 48 1.88 -5.17 -18.68
N GLY A 49 0.77 -5.41 -19.35
CA GLY A 49 -0.34 -4.46 -19.47
C GLY A 49 -1.36 -4.51 -18.33
N LEU A 50 -1.18 -5.41 -17.36
CA LEU A 50 -2.06 -5.52 -16.19
C LEU A 50 -1.57 -4.63 -15.06
N VAL A 51 -2.53 -4.19 -14.22
CA VAL A 51 -2.19 -3.50 -12.97
C VAL A 51 -1.33 -4.42 -12.10
N SER A 52 -0.15 -3.96 -11.75
CA SER A 52 0.83 -4.73 -10.98
C SER A 52 0.99 -4.15 -9.59
N PHE A 53 0.77 -4.98 -8.57
CA PHE A 53 0.94 -4.61 -7.17
C PHE A 53 2.31 -5.06 -6.68
N PHE A 54 3.04 -4.14 -6.03
CA PHE A 54 4.34 -4.43 -5.44
C PHE A 54 4.27 -4.28 -3.92
N GLU A 55 4.45 -5.36 -3.18
CA GLU A 55 4.47 -5.35 -1.73
C GLU A 55 5.86 -4.96 -1.22
N ALA A 56 5.99 -3.75 -0.70
CA ALA A 56 7.26 -3.16 -0.29
C ALA A 56 7.46 -3.14 1.24
N ASN A 57 6.42 -2.92 2.03
CA ASN A 57 6.39 -3.02 3.49
C ASN A 57 7.12 -1.94 4.30
N ASP A 58 7.89 -1.06 3.71
CA ASP A 58 8.54 0.10 4.34
C ASP A 58 8.92 1.17 3.31
N LYS A 59 9.15 2.40 3.77
CA LYS A 59 9.51 3.56 2.93
C LYS A 59 10.72 3.31 2.03
N GLY A 60 11.74 2.62 2.53
CA GLY A 60 12.94 2.33 1.75
C GLY A 60 12.69 1.34 0.62
N ASN A 61 11.85 0.33 0.87
CA ASN A 61 11.44 -0.63 -0.15
C ASN A 61 10.43 -0.03 -1.14
N ASN A 62 9.59 0.93 -0.72
CA ASN A 62 8.74 1.71 -1.61
C ASN A 62 9.59 2.38 -2.70
N LEU A 63 10.65 3.11 -2.31
CA LEU A 63 11.56 3.77 -3.25
C LEU A 63 12.35 2.79 -4.13
N ARG A 64 12.64 1.58 -3.62
CA ARG A 64 13.31 0.53 -4.41
C ARG A 64 12.38 -0.09 -5.44
N ALA A 65 11.10 -0.29 -5.07
CA ALA A 65 10.08 -0.79 -5.99
C ALA A 65 9.88 0.17 -7.16
N ASP A 66 9.75 1.45 -6.87
CA ASP A 66 9.65 2.53 -7.84
C ASP A 66 10.83 2.53 -8.82
N LYS A 67 12.06 2.50 -8.33
CA LYS A 67 13.26 2.42 -9.17
C LYS A 67 13.32 1.18 -10.07
N ILE A 68 12.74 0.06 -9.63
CA ILE A 68 12.62 -1.13 -10.49
C ILE A 68 11.57 -0.89 -11.57
N GLY A 69 10.43 -0.31 -11.20
CA GLY A 69 9.38 0.09 -12.15
C GLY A 69 9.92 1.00 -13.23
N ASP A 70 10.57 2.10 -12.86
CA ASP A 70 11.19 3.07 -13.77
C ASP A 70 12.16 2.43 -14.75
N LEU A 71 13.00 1.49 -14.26
CA LEU A 71 14.00 0.83 -15.09
C LEU A 71 13.38 0.03 -16.25
N PHE A 72 12.16 -0.47 -16.08
CA PHE A 72 11.45 -1.31 -17.05
C PHE A 72 10.18 -0.66 -17.60
N ASN A 73 9.95 0.62 -17.29
CA ASN A 73 8.74 1.35 -17.67
C ASN A 73 7.46 0.64 -17.22
N LEU A 74 7.43 0.25 -15.94
CA LEU A 74 6.32 -0.43 -15.29
C LEU A 74 5.78 0.46 -14.16
N ASP A 75 4.49 0.76 -14.21
CA ASP A 75 3.80 1.50 -13.17
C ASP A 75 3.30 0.51 -12.10
N TYR A 76 4.00 0.46 -10.96
CA TYR A 76 3.57 -0.33 -9.82
C TYR A 76 2.61 0.45 -8.92
N VAL A 77 1.55 -0.22 -8.49
CA VAL A 77 0.80 0.19 -7.30
C VAL A 77 1.53 -0.39 -6.08
N ILE A 78 2.09 0.48 -5.25
CA ILE A 78 2.98 0.07 -4.15
C ILE A 78 2.16 -0.17 -2.88
N VAL A 79 2.23 -1.39 -2.34
CA VAL A 79 1.68 -1.70 -1.02
C VAL A 79 2.71 -1.30 0.03
N GLY A 80 2.47 -0.19 0.69
CA GLY A 80 3.39 0.44 1.61
C GLY A 80 3.39 -0.14 3.03
N GLY A 81 4.19 0.47 3.89
CA GLY A 81 4.41 0.04 5.27
C GLY A 81 3.59 0.79 6.31
N GLY A 82 3.17 2.02 6.01
CA GLY A 82 2.57 2.96 6.96
C GLY A 82 3.57 3.97 7.53
N ASP A 83 4.81 3.98 7.02
CA ASP A 83 5.92 4.85 7.41
C ASP A 83 6.33 5.86 6.32
N GLU A 84 5.50 6.03 5.27
CA GLU A 84 5.76 6.89 4.13
C GLU A 84 5.96 8.36 4.52
N TYR A 85 5.29 8.80 5.60
CA TYR A 85 5.40 10.17 6.13
C TYR A 85 6.84 10.56 6.51
N GLU A 86 7.69 9.58 6.86
CA GLU A 86 9.08 9.84 7.22
C GLU A 86 9.99 10.22 6.03
N ALA A 87 9.56 9.92 4.80
CA ALA A 87 10.30 10.20 3.58
C ALA A 87 9.42 10.87 2.51
N ILE A 88 8.48 11.73 2.95
CA ILE A 88 7.39 12.23 2.12
C ILE A 88 7.84 12.87 0.80
N GLU A 89 8.91 13.66 0.82
CA GLU A 89 9.43 14.30 -0.39
C GLU A 89 9.91 13.26 -1.43
N SER A 90 10.58 12.21 -0.96
CA SER A 90 11.04 11.13 -1.82
C SER A 90 9.89 10.27 -2.32
N ILE A 91 8.89 10.02 -1.48
CA ILE A 91 7.68 9.28 -1.82
C ILE A 91 6.85 10.07 -2.85
N LYS A 92 6.70 11.38 -2.68
CA LYS A 92 6.05 12.26 -3.64
C LYS A 92 6.76 12.26 -5.00
N ALA A 93 8.09 12.24 -5.01
CA ALA A 93 8.88 12.25 -6.22
C ALA A 93 8.72 10.98 -7.08
N THR A 94 8.23 9.87 -6.51
CA THR A 94 7.97 8.63 -7.26
C THR A 94 6.77 8.76 -8.21
N ASN A 95 5.84 9.67 -7.96
CA ASN A 95 4.53 9.75 -8.61
C ASN A 95 3.73 8.43 -8.61
N ALA A 96 4.14 7.44 -7.82
CA ALA A 96 3.47 6.16 -7.70
C ALA A 96 2.15 6.29 -6.93
N SER A 97 1.26 5.33 -7.15
CA SER A 97 0.05 5.16 -6.35
C SER A 97 0.29 4.12 -5.24
N TYR A 98 -0.34 4.34 -4.09
CA TYR A 98 -0.08 3.54 -2.90
C TYR A 98 -1.32 2.82 -2.37
N ILE A 99 -1.10 1.67 -1.72
CA ILE A 99 -2.06 1.01 -0.85
C ILE A 99 -1.47 1.00 0.56
N ILE A 100 -2.10 1.73 1.47
CA ILE A 100 -1.54 2.02 2.80
C ILE A 100 -2.29 1.25 3.88
N PRO A 101 -1.59 0.44 4.69
CA PRO A 101 -2.18 -0.19 5.85
C PRO A 101 -2.34 0.83 6.99
N ILE A 102 -3.42 0.70 7.75
CA ILE A 102 -3.65 1.49 8.97
C ILE A 102 -3.45 0.66 10.24
N ASN A 103 -2.47 -0.21 10.22
CA ASN A 103 -2.06 -1.06 11.35
C ASN A 103 -1.05 -0.32 12.24
N PHE A 104 -1.47 0.73 12.92
CA PHE A 104 -0.58 1.55 13.73
C PHE A 104 0.10 0.76 14.86
N PRO A 105 1.34 1.13 15.23
CA PRO A 105 2.04 0.51 16.36
C PRO A 105 1.22 0.58 17.65
N VAL A 106 1.32 -0.47 18.45
CA VAL A 106 0.70 -0.52 19.79
C VAL A 106 1.53 0.30 20.77
N ALA A 107 0.87 0.91 21.76
CA ALA A 107 1.57 1.61 22.82
C ALA A 107 2.57 0.70 23.53
N TYR A 108 3.73 1.24 23.85
CA TYR A 108 4.74 0.53 24.62
C TYR A 108 4.30 0.35 26.07
N ASP A 109 4.69 -0.76 26.69
CA ASP A 109 4.52 -0.94 28.12
C ASP A 109 5.58 -0.14 28.87
N VAL A 110 5.11 0.86 29.61
CA VAL A 110 5.93 1.78 30.40
C VAL A 110 5.72 1.59 31.91
N SER A 111 5.08 0.50 32.32
CA SER A 111 4.80 0.21 33.72
C SER A 111 6.06 -0.11 34.54
N ASP A 112 7.11 -0.63 33.89
CA ASP A 112 8.39 -0.98 34.50
C ASP A 112 9.48 -0.01 34.00
N PRO A 113 10.26 0.63 34.91
CA PRO A 113 11.37 1.50 34.55
C PRO A 113 12.45 0.83 33.68
N TYR A 114 12.68 -0.49 33.84
CA TYR A 114 13.63 -1.24 33.00
C TYR A 114 13.12 -1.37 31.56
N LEU A 115 11.81 -1.60 31.37
CA LEU A 115 11.22 -1.65 30.03
C LEU A 115 11.28 -0.29 29.36
N THR A 116 10.98 0.77 30.11
CA THR A 116 11.01 2.17 29.64
C THR A 116 12.40 2.56 29.14
N SER A 117 13.47 2.14 29.82
CA SER A 117 14.84 2.50 29.46
C SER A 117 15.30 1.89 28.11
N ASN A 118 14.63 0.87 27.62
CA ASN A 118 14.92 0.20 26.36
C ASN A 118 14.15 0.77 25.16
N ILE A 119 13.20 1.70 25.41
CA ILE A 119 12.41 2.32 24.33
C ILE A 119 13.20 3.52 23.80
N SER A 120 13.57 3.45 22.52
CA SER A 120 14.27 4.57 21.89
C SER A 120 13.34 5.76 21.62
N LEU A 121 13.91 6.95 21.48
CA LEU A 121 13.15 8.13 21.07
C LEU A 121 12.57 7.95 19.65
N GLU A 122 13.27 7.20 18.78
CA GLU A 122 12.83 6.86 17.43
C GLU A 122 11.56 6.02 17.49
N ASP A 123 11.54 4.96 18.31
CA ASP A 123 10.38 4.10 18.49
C ASP A 123 9.17 4.88 19.01
N MET A 124 9.39 5.76 19.99
CA MET A 124 8.32 6.59 20.54
C MET A 124 7.76 7.59 19.50
N ARG A 125 8.62 8.17 18.67
CA ARG A 125 8.22 9.03 17.58
C ARG A 125 7.42 8.26 16.53
N ALA A 126 7.90 7.11 16.10
CA ALA A 126 7.21 6.25 15.15
C ALA A 126 5.81 5.86 15.65
N TRP A 127 5.70 5.43 16.91
CA TRP A 127 4.40 5.13 17.52
C TRP A 127 3.45 6.34 17.55
N ASN A 128 3.96 7.50 17.93
CA ASN A 128 3.15 8.71 18.03
C ASN A 128 2.75 9.26 16.66
N GLN A 129 3.62 9.19 15.67
CA GLN A 129 3.43 9.82 14.35
C GLN A 129 2.75 8.92 13.32
N ALA A 130 2.84 7.60 13.46
CA ALA A 130 2.25 6.67 12.50
C ALA A 130 0.78 6.96 12.11
N PRO A 131 -0.11 7.38 13.04
CA PRO A 131 -1.49 7.70 12.68
C PRO A 131 -1.66 8.92 11.76
N MET A 132 -0.65 9.79 11.66
CA MET A 132 -0.71 10.94 10.75
C MET A 132 -0.35 10.59 9.29
N ASN A 133 0.16 9.38 9.02
CA ASN A 133 0.61 9.00 7.68
C ASN A 133 -0.45 9.27 6.59
N PRO A 134 -1.73 8.86 6.73
CA PRO A 134 -2.76 9.14 5.71
C PRO A 134 -2.97 10.64 5.48
N LYS A 135 -2.89 11.45 6.54
CA LYS A 135 -2.99 12.92 6.44
C LYS A 135 -1.83 13.48 5.63
N VAL A 136 -0.60 13.09 5.97
CA VAL A 136 0.61 13.60 5.30
C VAL A 136 0.61 13.26 3.82
N LEU A 137 0.21 12.03 3.46
CA LEU A 137 0.06 11.64 2.06
C LEU A 137 -1.01 12.47 1.33
N SER A 138 -2.16 12.67 1.97
CA SER A 138 -3.25 13.48 1.43
C SER A 138 -2.85 14.95 1.22
N ASP A 139 -2.17 15.55 2.20
CA ASP A 139 -1.70 16.94 2.14
C ASP A 139 -0.64 17.16 1.03
N ASN A 140 0.00 16.10 0.57
CA ASN A 140 0.99 16.11 -0.51
C ASN A 140 0.44 15.64 -1.86
N ASP A 141 -0.88 15.48 -1.99
CA ASP A 141 -1.56 15.06 -3.22
C ASP A 141 -1.11 13.68 -3.74
N ILE A 142 -0.63 12.80 -2.85
CA ILE A 142 -0.26 11.44 -3.20
C ILE A 142 -1.53 10.59 -3.26
N SER A 143 -1.71 9.88 -4.38
CA SER A 143 -2.85 8.97 -4.55
C SER A 143 -2.66 7.70 -3.74
N PHE A 144 -3.59 7.39 -2.82
CA PHE A 144 -3.53 6.16 -2.03
C PHE A 144 -4.91 5.60 -1.70
N SER A 145 -4.95 4.28 -1.55
CA SER A 145 -6.08 3.53 -1.02
C SER A 145 -5.73 2.97 0.36
N LEU A 146 -6.71 2.87 1.25
CA LEU A 146 -6.53 2.24 2.55
C LEU A 146 -6.81 0.74 2.50
N THR A 147 -6.09 -0.05 3.30
CA THR A 147 -6.27 -1.49 3.39
C THR A 147 -6.32 -2.00 4.82
N THR A 148 -7.01 -3.13 5.02
CA THR A 148 -7.00 -3.91 6.27
C THR A 148 -5.77 -4.81 6.42
N TYR A 149 -4.84 -4.77 5.47
CA TYR A 149 -3.61 -5.57 5.49
C TYR A 149 -2.85 -5.39 6.80
N LYS A 150 -2.34 -6.47 7.35
CA LYS A 150 -1.65 -6.55 8.65
C LYS A 150 -2.51 -6.25 9.89
N LEU A 151 -3.80 -5.97 9.78
CA LEU A 151 -4.67 -5.89 10.95
C LEU A 151 -4.93 -7.28 11.51
N LYS A 152 -4.89 -7.41 12.85
CA LYS A 152 -5.20 -8.67 13.53
C LYS A 152 -6.69 -9.00 13.45
N LYS A 153 -7.54 -7.97 13.48
CA LYS A 153 -9.01 -8.10 13.42
C LYS A 153 -9.58 -7.01 12.51
N PRO A 154 -10.55 -7.31 11.64
CA PRO A 154 -11.20 -6.30 10.78
C PRO A 154 -11.79 -5.13 11.56
N ALA A 155 -12.30 -5.35 12.77
CA ALA A 155 -12.85 -4.31 13.64
C ALA A 155 -11.83 -3.24 14.05
N GLU A 156 -10.53 -3.55 14.02
CA GLU A 156 -9.46 -2.58 14.28
C GLU A 156 -9.39 -1.49 13.20
N PHE A 157 -9.89 -1.77 12.00
CA PHE A 157 -9.90 -0.81 10.88
C PHE A 157 -10.62 0.48 11.26
N THR A 158 -11.87 0.38 11.71
CA THR A 158 -12.66 1.54 12.11
C THR A 158 -12.02 2.31 13.26
N LYS A 159 -11.50 1.58 14.27
CA LYS A 159 -10.78 2.19 15.38
C LYS A 159 -9.55 2.98 14.94
N ASN A 160 -8.74 2.38 14.07
CA ASN A 160 -7.52 3.01 13.58
C ASN A 160 -7.82 4.16 12.62
N LEU A 161 -8.89 4.04 11.83
CA LEU A 161 -9.34 5.15 10.98
C LEU A 161 -9.80 6.36 11.81
N LYS A 162 -10.55 6.14 12.89
CA LYS A 162 -10.91 7.21 13.84
C LYS A 162 -9.67 7.86 14.45
N LYS A 163 -8.66 7.06 14.82
CA LYS A 163 -7.38 7.59 15.29
C LYS A 163 -6.70 8.47 14.24
N ALA A 164 -6.71 8.08 12.96
CA ALA A 164 -6.17 8.94 11.89
C ALA A 164 -6.93 10.27 11.77
N PHE A 165 -8.25 10.29 12.00
CA PHE A 165 -9.03 11.52 12.04
C PHE A 165 -8.64 12.44 13.22
N GLU A 166 -8.36 11.88 14.39
CA GLU A 166 -7.81 12.64 15.53
C GLU A 166 -6.48 13.31 15.19
N TYR A 167 -5.69 12.71 14.30
CA TYR A 167 -4.44 13.28 13.77
C TYR A 167 -4.63 14.18 12.55
N GLY A 168 -5.90 14.49 12.21
CA GLY A 168 -6.25 15.50 11.20
C GLY A 168 -6.42 14.95 9.78
N PHE A 169 -6.57 13.64 9.60
CA PHE A 169 -6.94 13.10 8.29
C PHE A 169 -8.39 13.47 7.94
N ASP A 170 -8.62 13.99 6.75
CA ASP A 170 -9.95 14.45 6.31
C ASP A 170 -10.88 13.27 6.01
N LYS A 171 -12.13 13.35 6.50
CA LYS A 171 -13.14 12.28 6.30
C LYS A 171 -13.53 12.10 4.85
N THR A 172 -13.54 13.16 4.03
CA THR A 172 -13.86 13.10 2.61
C THR A 172 -12.72 12.39 1.87
N LYS A 173 -11.47 12.71 2.20
CA LYS A 173 -10.29 12.02 1.66
C LYS A 173 -10.24 10.56 2.06
N ALA A 174 -10.65 10.24 3.29
CA ALA A 174 -10.80 8.86 3.73
C ALA A 174 -11.84 8.10 2.89
N LEU A 175 -12.98 8.72 2.59
CA LEU A 175 -14.00 8.12 1.73
C LEU A 175 -13.47 7.94 0.30
N GLU A 176 -12.78 8.92 -0.27
CA GLU A 176 -12.15 8.81 -1.59
C GLU A 176 -11.15 7.64 -1.63
N SER A 177 -10.31 7.49 -0.60
CA SER A 177 -9.32 6.42 -0.49
C SER A 177 -9.91 5.02 -0.31
N LEU A 178 -11.19 4.92 0.04
CA LEU A 178 -11.92 3.66 0.19
C LEU A 178 -12.86 3.35 -0.99
N THR A 179 -13.10 4.30 -1.88
CA THR A 179 -14.08 4.16 -2.95
C THR A 179 -13.53 4.51 -4.33
N ILE A 180 -13.23 5.78 -4.56
CA ILE A 180 -12.81 6.31 -5.87
C ILE A 180 -11.41 5.82 -6.21
N VAL A 181 -10.46 6.06 -5.31
CA VAL A 181 -9.05 5.70 -5.55
C VAL A 181 -8.86 4.21 -5.83
N PRO A 182 -9.39 3.25 -5.02
CA PRO A 182 -9.24 1.84 -5.36
C PRO A 182 -9.89 1.47 -6.70
N ALA A 183 -10.99 2.12 -7.11
CA ALA A 183 -11.60 1.91 -8.41
C ALA A 183 -10.67 2.37 -9.55
N GLU A 184 -9.98 3.49 -9.37
CA GLU A 184 -8.98 4.01 -10.31
C GLU A 184 -7.76 3.10 -10.39
N LEU A 185 -7.20 2.66 -9.24
CA LEU A 185 -6.08 1.74 -9.18
C LEU A 185 -6.35 0.41 -9.89
N LEU A 186 -7.60 -0.06 -9.85
CA LEU A 186 -8.03 -1.28 -10.55
C LEU A 186 -8.42 -1.03 -12.01
N GLY A 187 -8.37 0.20 -12.50
CA GLY A 187 -8.84 0.56 -13.84
C GLY A 187 -10.33 0.28 -14.04
N LYS A 188 -11.15 0.46 -12.99
CA LYS A 188 -12.60 0.17 -12.99
C LYS A 188 -13.45 1.38 -12.59
N SER A 189 -12.92 2.59 -12.66
CA SER A 189 -13.62 3.82 -12.32
C SER A 189 -14.85 4.11 -13.21
N ASP A 190 -14.94 3.45 -14.35
CA ASP A 190 -16.13 3.46 -15.22
C ASP A 190 -17.31 2.66 -14.66
N LYS A 191 -17.07 1.70 -13.76
CA LYS A 191 -18.05 0.74 -13.24
C LYS A 191 -18.36 0.88 -11.76
N ILE A 192 -17.37 1.24 -10.95
CA ILE A 192 -17.45 1.28 -9.48
C ILE A 192 -16.80 2.55 -8.91
N GLY A 193 -16.87 2.73 -7.60
CA GLY A 193 -16.21 3.81 -6.85
C GLY A 193 -17.05 5.05 -6.64
N SER A 194 -18.16 5.24 -7.35
CA SER A 194 -19.11 6.35 -7.10
C SER A 194 -20.52 6.02 -7.59
N LEU A 195 -21.49 6.74 -7.07
CA LEU A 195 -22.90 6.66 -7.49
C LEU A 195 -23.14 7.60 -8.68
N LYS A 196 -23.06 7.03 -9.89
CA LYS A 196 -23.34 7.74 -11.15
C LYS A 196 -24.11 6.82 -12.08
N GLU A 197 -24.88 7.42 -12.99
CA GLU A 197 -25.60 6.69 -14.04
C GLU A 197 -24.63 5.81 -14.86
N GLY A 198 -25.03 4.59 -15.14
CA GLY A 198 -24.23 3.62 -15.90
C GLY A 198 -23.22 2.81 -15.06
N ARG A 199 -23.07 3.09 -13.76
CA ARG A 199 -22.23 2.31 -12.84
C ARG A 199 -23.02 1.26 -12.06
N TYR A 200 -22.31 0.30 -11.49
CA TYR A 200 -22.95 -0.71 -10.65
C TYR A 200 -23.51 -0.07 -9.38
N ALA A 201 -24.69 -0.51 -8.97
CA ALA A 201 -25.41 -0.03 -7.78
C ALA A 201 -24.81 -0.64 -6.49
N ASN A 202 -23.51 -0.48 -6.29
CA ASN A 202 -22.82 -0.89 -5.07
C ASN A 202 -22.78 0.30 -4.11
N PHE A 203 -23.64 0.29 -3.09
CA PHE A 203 -23.73 1.38 -2.13
C PHE A 203 -24.00 0.86 -0.72
N LEU A 204 -23.65 1.67 0.26
CA LEU A 204 -23.93 1.48 1.66
C LEU A 204 -24.94 2.53 2.11
N ILE A 205 -25.98 2.11 2.82
CA ILE A 205 -26.91 3.01 3.48
C ILE A 205 -26.57 3.05 4.96
N THR A 206 -26.46 4.25 5.51
CA THR A 206 -26.12 4.46 6.92
C THR A 206 -27.18 5.31 7.60
N SER A 207 -27.36 5.14 8.91
CA SER A 207 -28.31 5.92 9.71
C SER A 207 -27.89 7.37 9.94
N GLY A 208 -26.62 7.70 9.66
CA GLY A 208 -26.03 9.02 9.85
C GLY A 208 -24.79 9.22 8.97
N VAL A 209 -23.98 10.20 9.33
CA VAL A 209 -22.74 10.49 8.60
C VAL A 209 -21.74 9.36 8.81
N LEU A 210 -21.19 8.83 7.73
CA LEU A 210 -20.20 7.75 7.79
C LEU A 210 -19.01 8.17 8.65
N PHE A 211 -18.49 7.24 9.45
CA PHE A 211 -17.38 7.42 10.41
C PHE A 211 -17.72 8.17 11.71
N GLU A 212 -18.99 8.46 11.99
CA GLU A 212 -19.43 8.94 13.30
C GLU A 212 -19.88 7.80 14.22
N ASP A 213 -19.79 8.02 15.54
CA ASP A 213 -19.92 6.94 16.53
C ASP A 213 -21.33 6.32 16.57
N GLU A 214 -22.36 7.08 16.24
CA GLU A 214 -23.75 6.64 16.27
C GLU A 214 -24.24 6.08 14.91
N THR A 215 -23.35 6.03 13.92
CA THR A 215 -23.72 5.60 12.57
C THR A 215 -23.70 4.09 12.47
N VAL A 216 -24.85 3.49 12.19
CA VAL A 216 -25.02 2.04 11.99
C VAL A 216 -25.24 1.78 10.49
N PRO A 217 -24.49 0.81 9.88
CA PRO A 217 -24.80 0.35 8.54
C PRO A 217 -26.17 -0.32 8.51
N GLY A 218 -27.00 0.05 7.51
CA GLY A 218 -28.26 -0.61 7.27
C GLY A 218 -28.06 -2.05 6.82
N SER A 219 -28.75 -3.01 7.42
CA SER A 219 -28.85 -4.38 6.90
C SER A 219 -30.03 -4.45 5.93
N TYR A 220 -29.78 -4.83 4.68
CA TYR A 220 -30.82 -5.11 3.66
C TYR A 220 -30.66 -6.52 3.16
#